data_40ade1c1e1e135ded11768914a2d29c5
#
_entry.id   40ade1c1e1e135ded11768914a2d29c5
#
_cell.length_a   1.000
_cell.length_b   1.000
_cell.length_c   1.000
_cell.angle_alpha   90.00
_cell.angle_beta   90.00
_cell.angle_gamma   90.00
#
_symmetry.space_group_name_H-M   'P 1'
#
loop_
_entity.id
_entity.type
_entity.pdbx_description
1 polymer ?
#
loop_
_entity_poly.entity_id
_entity_poly.type
_entity_poly.pdbx_seq_one_letter_code
_entity_poly.pdbx_strand_id
1 'polypeptide(L)'
;MNKILFYISMERERHIEDLKKIASLSKNKKNVKTQKQRNLLGKNVITAIKGIGCRPEKVFYKPTTNFSVNGSLSNKKGLRKIGKGQMGEVFLGCVDKECKKPVAIKVSNDSNKYEYKIGKRIEKLSGTRMYAYQECDKYSIIYTEYANSGTLSSFIKNNISTLRPIHLRTIVTHVLFNLYRIHKKYPSFRHHDLHTENVLISTNVKSTGIRRFKIDDIVLKVHDIGIEASLNDFGFSSINGIPNPEIDSGDYKRKHGIYRESHYMYDVHYFLNSLRHFLKGEKILSGQETIQFIERVLPHDYLGMVTYKVSDFRLRTTPVGHEKLQTFNRIFKDRYFSPYREKTQELSKVLDIIGRAAPMKPKPIIVKHGGNPAPPKVSVSKKGYVKIGTRKCDSYKKDELVKIANILNVPTKNKTISKICQDLKLKYIK
;
A
#
# COMPACT_ATOMS: atom_id res chain seq x y z
N MET A 1 -6.77 -35.03 -4.11
CA MET A 1 -6.37 -34.08 -5.16
C MET A 1 -7.48 -33.08 -5.50
N ASN A 2 -8.75 -33.49 -5.68
CA ASN A 2 -9.86 -32.60 -6.08
C ASN A 2 -10.22 -31.48 -5.08
N LYS A 3 -10.16 -31.72 -3.76
CA LYS A 3 -10.48 -30.68 -2.75
C LYS A 3 -9.47 -29.50 -2.75
N ILE A 4 -8.20 -29.77 -3.00
CA ILE A 4 -7.15 -28.72 -3.03
C ILE A 4 -7.30 -27.88 -4.28
N LEU A 5 -7.54 -28.49 -5.44
CA LEU A 5 -7.75 -27.78 -6.71
C LEU A 5 -9.03 -26.90 -6.65
N PHE A 6 -10.10 -27.43 -6.07
CA PHE A 6 -11.34 -26.69 -5.84
C PHE A 6 -11.12 -25.46 -4.93
N TYR A 7 -10.35 -25.62 -3.85
CA TYR A 7 -10.05 -24.53 -2.91
C TYR A 7 -9.19 -23.43 -3.57
N ILE A 8 -8.21 -23.84 -4.39
CA ILE A 8 -7.36 -22.91 -5.16
C ILE A 8 -8.21 -22.12 -6.18
N SER A 9 -9.17 -22.79 -6.83
CA SER A 9 -10.10 -22.14 -7.76
C SER A 9 -10.97 -21.09 -7.07
N MET A 10 -11.56 -21.41 -5.92
CA MET A 10 -12.39 -20.48 -5.15
C MET A 10 -11.61 -19.26 -4.64
N GLU A 11 -10.40 -19.46 -4.12
CA GLU A 11 -9.53 -18.33 -3.68
C GLU A 11 -9.18 -17.42 -4.86
N ARG A 12 -9.00 -17.99 -6.04
CA ARG A 12 -8.72 -17.28 -7.26
C ARG A 12 -9.92 -16.43 -7.73
N GLU A 13 -11.10 -16.99 -7.74
CA GLU A 13 -12.33 -16.28 -8.13
C GLU A 13 -12.59 -15.10 -7.19
N ARG A 14 -12.46 -15.29 -5.88
CA ARG A 14 -12.54 -14.22 -4.89
C ARG A 14 -11.51 -13.13 -5.14
N HIS A 15 -10.28 -13.50 -5.46
CA HIS A 15 -9.22 -12.53 -5.77
C HIS A 15 -9.55 -11.69 -7.00
N ILE A 16 -10.10 -12.30 -8.06
CA ILE A 16 -10.54 -11.60 -9.28
C ILE A 16 -11.71 -10.67 -8.97
N GLU A 17 -12.67 -11.10 -8.15
CA GLU A 17 -13.80 -10.27 -7.73
C GLU A 17 -13.34 -9.06 -6.92
N ASP A 18 -12.41 -9.24 -5.98
CA ASP A 18 -11.82 -8.16 -5.20
C ASP A 18 -11.09 -7.15 -6.09
N LEU A 19 -10.33 -7.61 -7.09
CA LEU A 19 -9.69 -6.72 -8.06
C LEU A 19 -10.70 -5.91 -8.86
N LYS A 20 -11.80 -6.51 -9.31
CA LYS A 20 -12.87 -5.80 -10.03
C LYS A 20 -13.51 -4.71 -9.15
N LYS A 21 -13.78 -5.02 -7.88
CA LYS A 21 -14.32 -4.05 -6.90
C LYS A 21 -13.35 -2.89 -6.63
N ILE A 22 -12.06 -3.18 -6.45
CA ILE A 22 -11.03 -2.15 -6.25
C ILE A 22 -10.88 -1.26 -7.48
N ALA A 23 -10.88 -1.85 -8.69
CA ALA A 23 -10.80 -1.10 -9.94
C ALA A 23 -11.98 -0.13 -10.13
N SER A 24 -13.18 -0.52 -9.71
CA SER A 24 -14.37 0.35 -9.77
C SER A 24 -14.25 1.56 -8.84
N LEU A 25 -13.56 1.42 -7.69
CA LEU A 25 -13.37 2.48 -6.70
C LEU A 25 -12.19 3.41 -7.04
N SER A 26 -11.27 2.99 -7.92
CA SER A 26 -10.02 3.72 -8.20
C SER A 26 -10.14 4.82 -9.26
N LYS A 27 -11.30 5.03 -9.87
CA LYS A 27 -11.51 5.96 -11.00
C LYS A 27 -11.18 7.43 -10.74
N ASN A 28 -10.99 7.86 -9.47
CA ASN A 28 -10.82 9.28 -9.10
C ASN A 28 -9.47 9.61 -8.42
N LYS A 29 -8.44 8.76 -8.49
CA LYS A 29 -7.21 8.98 -7.72
C LYS A 29 -6.12 9.67 -8.56
N LYS A 30 -6.01 10.99 -8.41
CA LYS A 30 -4.86 11.80 -8.85
C LYS A 30 -3.90 11.97 -7.66
N ASN A 31 -2.60 11.86 -7.93
CA ASN A 31 -1.43 12.18 -7.10
C ASN A 31 -0.68 11.02 -6.45
N VAL A 32 0.40 10.74 -7.11
CA VAL A 32 1.39 9.75 -6.70
C VAL A 32 2.76 10.35 -6.74
N LYS A 33 3.47 10.23 -5.62
CA LYS A 33 4.87 10.62 -5.54
C LYS A 33 5.74 9.60 -6.30
N THR A 34 6.32 10.02 -7.40
CA THR A 34 7.37 9.25 -8.09
C THR A 34 8.65 9.23 -7.24
N GLN A 35 9.57 8.30 -7.53
CA GLN A 35 10.89 8.27 -6.88
C GLN A 35 11.62 9.63 -6.96
N LYS A 36 11.50 10.32 -8.11
CA LYS A 36 12.06 11.67 -8.31
C LYS A 36 11.44 12.68 -7.34
N GLN A 37 10.12 12.64 -7.14
CA GLN A 37 9.42 13.51 -6.20
C GLN A 37 9.77 13.20 -4.74
N ARG A 38 9.95 11.93 -4.36
CA ARG A 38 10.43 11.53 -3.02
C ARG A 38 11.85 12.06 -2.75
N ASN A 39 12.75 11.96 -3.74
CA ASN A 39 14.11 12.48 -3.61
C ASN A 39 14.12 14.01 -3.52
N LEU A 40 13.27 14.70 -4.29
CA LEU A 40 13.13 16.15 -4.23
C LEU A 40 12.58 16.61 -2.88
N LEU A 41 11.61 15.87 -2.32
CA LEU A 41 11.09 16.17 -0.99
C LEU A 41 12.19 16.07 0.07
N GLY A 42 13.04 15.03 0.02
CA GLY A 42 14.19 14.92 0.92
C GLY A 42 15.15 16.10 0.82
N LYS A 43 15.47 16.57 -0.39
CA LYS A 43 16.29 17.79 -0.59
C LYS A 43 15.61 19.02 0.01
N ASN A 44 14.31 19.19 -0.20
CA ASN A 44 13.54 20.30 0.35
C ASN A 44 13.53 20.30 1.88
N VAL A 45 13.40 19.13 2.51
CA VAL A 45 13.48 18.98 3.98
C VAL A 45 14.85 19.41 4.47
N ILE A 46 15.93 18.89 3.88
CA ILE A 46 17.31 19.24 4.26
C ILE A 46 17.54 20.76 4.13
N THR A 47 17.06 21.36 3.05
CA THR A 47 17.18 22.81 2.86
C THR A 47 16.39 23.59 3.90
N ALA A 48 15.16 23.14 4.20
CA ALA A 48 14.27 23.80 5.14
C ALA A 48 14.83 23.82 6.58
N ILE A 49 15.54 22.76 7.00
CA ILE A 49 16.09 22.68 8.36
C ILE A 49 17.50 23.29 8.51
N LYS A 50 18.12 23.74 7.42
CA LYS A 50 19.42 24.43 7.49
C LYS A 50 19.29 25.76 8.26
N GLY A 51 20.16 25.96 9.25
CA GLY A 51 20.26 27.23 9.99
C GLY A 51 19.15 27.51 11.02
N ILE A 52 18.20 26.59 11.21
CA ILE A 52 17.10 26.83 12.19
C ILE A 52 17.37 26.24 13.58
N GLY A 53 18.47 25.51 13.74
CA GLY A 53 18.70 24.69 14.91
C GLY A 53 17.61 23.62 15.08
N CYS A 54 17.31 23.24 16.30
CA CYS A 54 16.33 22.21 16.65
C CYS A 54 14.89 22.75 16.80
N ARG A 55 14.43 23.57 15.86
CA ARG A 55 13.10 24.22 15.92
C ARG A 55 12.27 23.96 14.67
N PRO A 56 11.86 22.72 14.42
CA PRO A 56 11.10 22.37 13.20
C PRO A 56 9.76 23.11 13.11
N GLU A 57 9.13 23.48 14.24
CA GLU A 57 7.87 24.22 14.29
C GLU A 57 7.97 25.63 13.67
N LYS A 58 9.17 26.19 13.55
CA LYS A 58 9.39 27.50 12.91
C LYS A 58 9.44 27.43 11.38
N VAL A 59 9.62 26.26 10.82
CA VAL A 59 9.87 26.06 9.38
C VAL A 59 8.73 25.38 8.69
N PHE A 60 8.22 24.28 9.29
CA PHE A 60 7.14 23.52 8.71
C PHE A 60 5.80 24.18 8.95
N TYR A 61 4.87 23.99 8.02
CA TYR A 61 3.49 24.44 8.17
C TYR A 61 2.67 23.38 8.91
N LYS A 62 1.78 23.82 9.80
CA LYS A 62 0.92 22.95 10.58
C LYS A 62 -0.26 22.50 9.72
N PRO A 63 -0.46 21.20 9.50
CA PRO A 63 -1.65 20.70 8.82
C PRO A 63 -2.90 20.98 9.63
N THR A 64 -4.04 21.18 8.96
CA THR A 64 -5.35 21.33 9.61
C THR A 64 -5.77 20.04 10.32
N THR A 65 -6.77 20.12 11.18
CA THR A 65 -7.31 18.95 11.90
C THR A 65 -7.86 17.88 10.96
N ASN A 66 -8.40 18.31 9.82
CA ASN A 66 -8.99 17.42 8.80
C ASN A 66 -8.00 17.10 7.68
N PHE A 67 -6.70 17.01 7.99
CA PHE A 67 -5.69 16.64 7.01
C PHE A 67 -6.03 15.30 6.36
N SER A 68 -6.27 15.33 5.06
CA SER A 68 -6.51 14.17 4.22
C SER A 68 -5.39 14.00 3.21
N VAL A 69 -5.38 12.88 2.49
CA VAL A 69 -4.42 12.58 1.41
C VAL A 69 -4.39 13.67 0.33
N ASN A 70 -5.51 14.37 0.14
CA ASN A 70 -5.62 15.47 -0.84
C ASN A 70 -5.03 16.80 -0.33
N GLY A 71 -4.48 16.78 0.88
CA GLY A 71 -3.91 17.96 1.54
C GLY A 71 -4.98 18.91 2.05
N SER A 72 -4.87 19.29 3.31
CA SER A 72 -5.62 20.43 3.85
C SER A 72 -4.69 21.61 3.89
N LEU A 73 -5.24 22.79 3.61
CA LEU A 73 -4.48 24.04 3.67
C LEU A 73 -3.94 24.26 5.08
N SER A 74 -2.67 24.61 5.17
CA SER A 74 -1.99 24.94 6.42
C SER A 74 -1.40 26.33 6.32
N ASN A 75 -2.03 27.29 6.97
CA ASN A 75 -1.64 28.71 6.84
C ASN A 75 -0.63 29.13 7.91
N LYS A 76 -0.48 28.36 9.00
CA LYS A 76 0.36 28.70 10.15
C LYS A 76 1.57 27.77 10.24
N LYS A 77 2.71 28.34 10.62
CA LYS A 77 3.88 27.54 11.00
C LYS A 77 3.56 26.72 12.25
N GLY A 78 4.19 25.56 12.36
CA GLY A 78 4.00 24.66 13.50
C GLY A 78 3.92 23.19 13.08
N LEU A 79 3.66 22.34 14.06
CA LEU A 79 3.57 20.90 13.88
C LEU A 79 2.25 20.39 14.45
N ARG A 80 1.74 19.28 13.89
CA ARG A 80 0.59 18.56 14.41
C ARG A 80 1.04 17.21 14.95
N LYS A 81 0.79 16.92 16.21
CA LYS A 81 1.06 15.61 16.81
C LYS A 81 0.19 14.53 16.14
N ILE A 82 0.80 13.44 15.70
CA ILE A 82 0.14 12.31 15.04
C ILE A 82 0.38 10.98 15.76
N GLY A 83 1.36 10.92 16.67
CA GLY A 83 1.66 9.72 17.44
C GLY A 83 2.45 10.04 18.70
N LYS A 84 2.42 9.09 19.65
CA LYS A 84 3.27 9.04 20.83
C LYS A 84 3.70 7.61 21.03
N GLY A 85 5.00 7.39 21.10
CA GLY A 85 5.62 6.11 21.42
C GLY A 85 6.37 6.17 22.75
N GLN A 86 6.97 5.07 23.13
CA GLN A 86 7.80 4.97 24.32
C GLN A 86 9.05 5.85 24.24
N MET A 87 9.66 5.93 23.06
CA MET A 87 10.90 6.64 22.80
C MET A 87 10.71 8.10 22.37
N GLY A 88 9.48 8.61 22.29
CA GLY A 88 9.23 9.99 21.87
C GLY A 88 7.88 10.23 21.20
N GLU A 89 7.77 11.36 20.55
CA GLU A 89 6.54 11.82 19.90
C GLU A 89 6.74 12.00 18.39
N VAL A 90 5.68 11.74 17.63
CA VAL A 90 5.70 11.91 16.16
C VAL A 90 4.74 13.04 15.79
N PHE A 91 5.26 13.94 14.98
CA PHE A 91 4.52 15.09 14.47
C PHE A 91 4.44 15.07 12.96
N LEU A 92 3.42 15.71 12.43
CA LEU A 92 3.25 15.99 11.02
C LEU A 92 3.52 17.48 10.77
N GLY A 93 4.43 17.75 9.86
CA GLY A 93 4.70 19.07 9.34
C GLY A 93 4.67 19.07 7.82
N CYS A 94 4.44 20.22 7.19
CA CYS A 94 4.40 20.34 5.74
C CYS A 94 5.48 21.31 5.27
N VAL A 95 6.20 20.95 4.21
CA VAL A 95 7.23 21.80 3.62
C VAL A 95 6.62 23.02 2.92
N ASP A 96 5.42 22.86 2.36
CA ASP A 96 4.68 23.91 1.67
C ASP A 96 3.37 24.28 2.39
N LYS A 97 2.86 25.49 2.13
CA LYS A 97 1.61 26.01 2.75
C LYS A 97 0.39 25.16 2.43
N GLU A 98 0.34 24.60 1.23
CA GLU A 98 -0.76 23.77 0.75
C GLU A 98 -0.69 22.31 1.26
N CYS A 99 0.33 21.99 2.05
CA CYS A 99 0.57 20.66 2.60
C CYS A 99 0.62 19.52 1.56
N LYS A 100 1.09 19.83 0.35
CA LYS A 100 1.34 18.83 -0.69
C LYS A 100 2.58 17.99 -0.41
N LYS A 101 3.46 18.48 0.48
CA LYS A 101 4.74 17.86 0.85
C LYS A 101 4.79 17.58 2.37
N PRO A 102 3.96 16.63 2.86
CA PRO A 102 3.95 16.25 4.27
C PRO A 102 5.20 15.45 4.65
N VAL A 103 5.66 15.66 5.89
CA VAL A 103 6.84 15.03 6.49
C VAL A 103 6.48 14.56 7.89
N ALA A 104 6.84 13.33 8.24
CA ALA A 104 6.77 12.84 9.61
C ALA A 104 8.05 13.24 10.35
N ILE A 105 7.89 13.76 11.56
CA ILE A 105 8.95 14.32 12.38
C ILE A 105 8.90 13.64 13.74
N LYS A 106 9.83 12.70 13.98
CA LYS A 106 9.96 11.99 15.25
C LYS A 106 10.92 12.79 16.14
N VAL A 107 10.43 13.20 17.30
CA VAL A 107 11.21 13.86 18.35
C VAL A 107 11.38 12.88 19.48
N SER A 108 12.62 12.53 19.81
CA SER A 108 12.98 11.56 20.85
C SER A 108 13.77 12.22 21.96
N ASN A 109 13.51 11.84 23.19
CA ASN A 109 14.16 12.43 24.38
C ASN A 109 15.67 12.17 24.45
N ASP A 110 16.14 11.19 23.70
CA ASP A 110 17.54 10.77 23.65
C ASP A 110 18.09 10.81 22.23
N SER A 111 19.43 10.64 22.09
CA SER A 111 20.07 10.53 20.78
C SER A 111 19.68 9.22 20.09
N ASN A 112 18.92 9.33 19.01
CA ASN A 112 18.52 8.20 18.16
C ASN A 112 19.29 8.13 16.83
N LYS A 113 20.53 8.56 16.83
CA LYS A 113 21.39 8.58 15.65
C LYS A 113 21.57 7.21 15.00
N TYR A 114 21.61 6.16 15.83
CA TYR A 114 21.67 4.78 15.34
C TYR A 114 20.41 4.37 14.59
N GLU A 115 19.21 4.75 15.07
CA GLU A 115 17.94 4.51 14.40
C GLU A 115 17.96 5.15 12.98
N TYR A 116 18.37 6.41 12.90
CA TYR A 116 18.51 7.10 11.61
C TYR A 116 19.53 6.42 10.70
N LYS A 117 20.71 6.04 11.22
CA LYS A 117 21.76 5.37 10.43
C LYS A 117 21.31 4.02 9.89
N ILE A 118 20.63 3.21 10.70
CA ILE A 118 20.08 1.91 10.29
C ILE A 118 18.99 2.13 9.23
N GLY A 119 17.99 2.95 9.53
CA GLY A 119 16.91 3.27 8.61
C GLY A 119 17.41 3.81 7.27
N LYS A 120 18.43 4.70 7.29
CA LYS A 120 19.05 5.25 6.10
C LYS A 120 19.77 4.19 5.26
N ARG A 121 20.45 3.24 5.91
CA ARG A 121 21.14 2.13 5.22
C ARG A 121 20.18 1.22 4.46
N ILE A 122 18.99 1.00 5.01
CA ILE A 122 18.01 0.08 4.44
C ILE A 122 16.83 0.77 3.72
N GLU A 123 16.78 2.11 3.66
CA GLU A 123 15.62 2.90 3.17
C GLU A 123 15.09 2.48 1.78
N LYS A 124 15.98 2.03 0.88
CA LYS A 124 15.60 1.55 -0.47
C LYS A 124 14.95 0.16 -0.45
N LEU A 125 15.05 -0.55 0.66
CA LEU A 125 14.58 -1.92 0.83
C LEU A 125 13.38 -1.99 1.78
N SER A 126 13.36 -1.16 2.83
CA SER A 126 12.30 -1.10 3.84
C SER A 126 11.03 -0.38 3.37
N GLY A 127 11.15 0.47 2.35
CA GLY A 127 10.05 1.32 1.86
C GLY A 127 9.94 2.68 2.57
N THR A 128 10.49 2.84 3.78
CA THR A 128 10.49 4.11 4.53
C THR A 128 11.70 4.96 4.15
N ARG A 129 11.47 6.21 3.76
CA ARG A 129 12.53 7.17 3.45
C ARG A 129 12.97 7.94 4.67
N MET A 130 14.28 7.96 4.93
CA MET A 130 14.92 8.74 5.98
C MET A 130 15.51 10.00 5.34
N TYR A 131 14.91 11.17 5.61
CA TYR A 131 15.34 12.42 4.97
C TYR A 131 16.50 13.06 5.68
N ALA A 132 16.40 13.28 6.98
CA ALA A 132 17.40 13.97 7.78
C ALA A 132 17.36 13.56 9.25
N TYR A 133 18.44 13.90 9.95
CA TYR A 133 18.60 13.77 11.39
C TYR A 133 19.19 15.07 11.95
N GLN A 134 18.71 15.49 13.10
CA GLN A 134 19.29 16.58 13.90
C GLN A 134 19.56 16.11 15.31
N GLU A 135 20.76 16.31 15.79
CA GLU A 135 21.16 16.17 17.19
C GLU A 135 20.87 17.49 17.90
N CYS A 136 20.25 17.45 19.07
CA CYS A 136 19.89 18.60 19.88
C CYS A 136 20.40 18.36 21.32
N ASP A 137 20.51 19.41 22.16
CA ASP A 137 21.10 19.30 23.48
C ASP A 137 20.42 18.24 24.38
N LYS A 138 19.08 18.14 24.31
CA LYS A 138 18.27 17.27 25.19
C LYS A 138 17.36 16.31 24.42
N TYR A 139 17.42 16.28 23.12
CA TYR A 139 16.56 15.45 22.28
C TYR A 139 17.16 15.31 20.88
N SER A 140 16.61 14.42 20.10
CA SER A 140 16.98 14.28 18.69
C SER A 140 15.74 14.29 17.78
N ILE A 141 15.94 14.63 16.52
CA ILE A 141 14.86 14.72 15.55
C ILE A 141 15.20 13.90 14.31
N ILE A 142 14.28 13.01 13.92
CA ILE A 142 14.35 12.26 12.68
C ILE A 142 13.23 12.72 11.76
N TYR A 143 13.57 13.05 10.51
CA TYR A 143 12.63 13.45 9.46
C TYR A 143 12.45 12.31 8.48
N THR A 144 11.21 11.83 8.30
CA THR A 144 10.90 10.69 7.45
C THR A 144 9.76 10.96 6.49
N GLU A 145 9.59 10.09 5.51
CA GLU A 145 8.41 10.11 4.65
C GLU A 145 7.15 9.86 5.46
N TYR A 146 6.15 10.71 5.25
CA TYR A 146 4.85 10.55 5.87
C TYR A 146 4.03 9.48 5.16
N ALA A 147 3.58 8.48 5.89
CA ALA A 147 2.64 7.45 5.45
C ALA A 147 1.21 7.91 5.75
N ASN A 148 0.44 8.18 4.71
CA ASN A 148 -0.84 8.86 4.80
C ASN A 148 -2.00 8.05 5.39
N SER A 149 -1.81 6.76 5.59
CA SER A 149 -2.81 5.87 6.20
C SER A 149 -2.39 5.33 7.57
N GLY A 150 -1.28 5.86 8.12
CA GLY A 150 -0.80 5.53 9.45
C GLY A 150 -0.21 4.13 9.56
N THR A 151 -0.33 3.53 10.74
CA THR A 151 0.14 2.17 11.04
C THR A 151 -0.80 1.13 10.44
N LEU A 152 -0.34 -0.12 10.29
CA LEU A 152 -1.16 -1.22 9.77
C LEU A 152 -2.41 -1.47 10.64
N SER A 153 -2.27 -1.44 11.95
CA SER A 153 -3.41 -1.58 12.87
C SER A 153 -4.41 -0.44 12.70
N SER A 154 -3.95 0.80 12.64
CA SER A 154 -4.81 1.97 12.37
C SER A 154 -5.49 1.87 11.00
N PHE A 155 -4.74 1.45 9.97
CA PHE A 155 -5.29 1.24 8.62
C PHE A 155 -6.40 0.19 8.63
N ILE A 156 -6.19 -0.95 9.28
CA ILE A 156 -7.22 -2.01 9.37
C ILE A 156 -8.45 -1.48 10.11
N LYS A 157 -8.28 -0.86 11.29
CA LYS A 157 -9.39 -0.31 12.08
C LYS A 157 -10.23 0.71 11.30
N ASN A 158 -9.57 1.62 10.61
CA ASN A 158 -10.23 2.69 9.86
C ASN A 158 -10.90 2.23 8.55
N ASN A 159 -10.64 1.00 8.12
CA ASN A 159 -11.15 0.48 6.86
C ASN A 159 -11.91 -0.85 6.99
N ILE A 160 -12.37 -1.22 8.18
CA ILE A 160 -13.00 -2.54 8.45
C ILE A 160 -14.08 -2.87 7.42
N SER A 161 -14.98 -1.93 7.11
CA SER A 161 -16.09 -2.12 6.18
C SER A 161 -15.66 -2.30 4.70
N THR A 162 -14.51 -1.77 4.33
CA THR A 162 -13.98 -1.81 2.96
C THR A 162 -12.77 -2.74 2.81
N LEU A 163 -12.25 -3.24 3.92
CA LEU A 163 -11.10 -4.13 3.94
C LEU A 163 -11.45 -5.48 3.27
N ARG A 164 -10.57 -5.93 2.38
CA ARG A 164 -10.71 -7.18 1.64
C ARG A 164 -9.49 -8.06 1.81
N PRO A 165 -9.60 -9.39 1.62
CA PRO A 165 -8.47 -10.31 1.72
C PRO A 165 -7.26 -9.90 0.87
N ILE A 166 -7.49 -9.35 -0.32
CA ILE A 166 -6.42 -8.86 -1.20
C ILE A 166 -5.60 -7.72 -0.60
N HIS A 167 -6.21 -6.84 0.21
CA HIS A 167 -5.47 -5.76 0.89
C HIS A 167 -4.46 -6.35 1.85
N LEU A 168 -4.88 -7.29 2.70
CA LEU A 168 -4.01 -7.94 3.66
C LEU A 168 -2.94 -8.80 2.97
N ARG A 169 -3.32 -9.55 1.91
CA ARG A 169 -2.36 -10.35 1.12
C ARG A 169 -1.28 -9.47 0.49
N THR A 170 -1.66 -8.32 -0.07
CA THR A 170 -0.71 -7.35 -0.64
C THR A 170 0.22 -6.79 0.44
N ILE A 171 -0.32 -6.37 1.58
CA ILE A 171 0.46 -5.82 2.70
C ILE A 171 1.45 -6.87 3.23
N VAL A 172 0.98 -8.09 3.50
CA VAL A 172 1.84 -9.20 3.95
C VAL A 172 2.95 -9.46 2.92
N THR A 173 2.61 -9.48 1.63
CA THR A 173 3.61 -9.65 0.56
C THR A 173 4.67 -8.55 0.59
N HIS A 174 4.27 -7.29 0.75
CA HIS A 174 5.22 -6.16 0.81
C HIS A 174 6.15 -6.28 2.02
N VAL A 175 5.61 -6.55 3.21
CA VAL A 175 6.42 -6.67 4.43
C VAL A 175 7.41 -7.82 4.33
N LEU A 176 6.95 -9.02 3.96
CA LEU A 176 7.82 -10.19 3.83
C LEU A 176 8.87 -10.01 2.73
N PHE A 177 8.51 -9.39 1.61
CA PHE A 177 9.45 -9.12 0.53
C PHE A 177 10.49 -8.06 0.91
N ASN A 178 10.11 -7.04 1.65
CA ASN A 178 11.04 -6.03 2.18
C ASN A 178 12.05 -6.69 3.11
N LEU A 179 11.60 -7.53 4.05
CA LEU A 179 12.48 -8.30 4.93
C LEU A 179 13.41 -9.23 4.14
N TYR A 180 12.88 -9.99 3.16
CA TYR A 180 13.69 -10.84 2.30
C TYR A 180 14.81 -10.06 1.61
N ARG A 181 14.50 -8.92 1.00
CA ARG A 181 15.50 -8.06 0.33
C ARG A 181 16.54 -7.51 1.29
N ILE A 182 16.11 -7.10 2.49
CA ILE A 182 17.02 -6.60 3.53
C ILE A 182 17.95 -7.72 3.95
N HIS A 183 17.44 -8.90 4.28
CA HIS A 183 18.27 -10.05 4.70
C HIS A 183 19.22 -10.55 3.61
N LYS A 184 18.77 -10.50 2.34
CA LYS A 184 19.64 -10.84 1.19
C LYS A 184 20.86 -9.92 1.10
N LYS A 185 20.68 -8.63 1.40
CA LYS A 185 21.74 -7.63 1.33
C LYS A 185 22.48 -7.44 2.65
N TYR A 186 21.79 -7.57 3.75
CA TYR A 186 22.29 -7.37 5.09
C TYR A 186 21.84 -8.53 6.00
N PRO A 187 22.52 -9.69 5.96
CA PRO A 187 22.11 -10.89 6.70
C PRO A 187 22.05 -10.70 8.21
N SER A 188 22.86 -9.78 8.75
CA SER A 188 22.89 -9.43 10.17
C SER A 188 21.77 -8.49 10.62
N PHE A 189 20.97 -7.96 9.69
CA PHE A 189 19.86 -7.07 10.07
C PHE A 189 18.81 -7.82 10.87
N ARG A 190 18.37 -7.22 11.97
CA ARG A 190 17.17 -7.60 12.71
C ARG A 190 16.41 -6.34 13.09
N HIS A 191 15.09 -6.39 12.96
CA HIS A 191 14.21 -5.30 13.40
C HIS A 191 13.95 -5.39 14.91
N HIS A 192 13.82 -6.60 15.40
CA HIS A 192 13.53 -6.99 16.79
C HIS A 192 12.17 -6.59 17.33
N ASP A 193 11.49 -5.60 16.74
CA ASP A 193 10.21 -5.08 17.21
C ASP A 193 9.19 -4.87 16.07
N LEU A 194 9.14 -5.79 15.10
CA LEU A 194 8.28 -5.67 13.92
C LEU A 194 6.85 -6.16 14.22
N HIS A 195 6.06 -5.35 14.89
CA HIS A 195 4.63 -5.56 15.07
C HIS A 195 3.78 -4.65 14.15
N THR A 196 2.44 -4.77 14.22
CA THR A 196 1.52 -4.06 13.33
C THR A 196 1.58 -2.53 13.45
N GLU A 197 2.03 -1.97 14.57
CA GLU A 197 2.23 -0.53 14.72
C GLU A 197 3.53 -0.04 14.05
N ASN A 198 4.49 -0.94 13.81
CA ASN A 198 5.77 -0.63 13.16
C ASN A 198 5.77 -0.92 11.65
N VAL A 199 4.59 -1.19 11.08
CA VAL A 199 4.36 -1.25 9.64
C VAL A 199 3.50 -0.06 9.24
N LEU A 200 4.02 0.81 8.38
CA LEU A 200 3.31 1.98 7.88
C LEU A 200 2.64 1.71 6.54
N ILE A 201 1.44 2.25 6.36
CA ILE A 201 0.63 2.09 5.17
C ILE A 201 0.49 3.43 4.44
N SER A 202 0.88 3.43 3.17
CA SER A 202 0.58 4.51 2.24
C SER A 202 -0.45 4.05 1.22
N THR A 203 -1.50 4.84 1.05
CA THR A 203 -2.54 4.63 0.03
C THR A 203 -2.42 5.66 -1.09
N ASN A 204 -3.12 5.42 -2.20
CA ASN A 204 -3.04 6.27 -3.39
C ASN A 204 -1.63 6.31 -4.03
N VAL A 205 -0.86 5.27 -3.81
CA VAL A 205 0.37 5.02 -4.55
C VAL A 205 -0.03 4.74 -5.99
N LYS A 206 0.70 5.29 -6.97
CA LYS A 206 0.38 5.11 -8.40
C LYS A 206 0.33 3.63 -8.73
N SER A 207 -0.82 3.18 -9.20
CA SER A 207 -0.92 1.87 -9.78
C SER A 207 0.01 1.82 -11.01
N THR A 208 0.99 0.93 -10.95
CA THR A 208 1.91 0.65 -12.05
C THR A 208 1.52 -0.63 -12.79
N GLY A 209 0.30 -1.13 -12.51
CA GLY A 209 -0.19 -2.39 -13.05
C GLY A 209 0.26 -3.58 -12.20
N ILE A 210 1.21 -4.39 -12.68
CA ILE A 210 1.72 -5.56 -11.96
C ILE A 210 3.14 -5.30 -11.49
N ARG A 211 3.38 -5.47 -10.20
CA ARG A 211 4.73 -5.51 -9.62
C ARG A 211 5.22 -6.96 -9.58
N ARG A 212 6.46 -7.17 -9.99
CA ARG A 212 7.12 -8.49 -9.91
C ARG A 212 8.04 -8.54 -8.71
N PHE A 213 7.80 -9.51 -7.83
CA PHE A 213 8.63 -9.79 -6.66
C PHE A 213 9.35 -11.12 -6.89
N LYS A 214 10.68 -11.06 -7.00
CA LYS A 214 11.52 -12.26 -7.19
C LYS A 214 12.09 -12.69 -5.84
N ILE A 215 11.74 -13.89 -5.42
CA ILE A 215 12.20 -14.53 -4.19
C ILE A 215 12.84 -15.88 -4.62
N ASP A 216 14.16 -15.90 -4.71
CA ASP A 216 14.94 -17.05 -5.20
C ASP A 216 14.38 -17.59 -6.54
N ASP A 217 13.77 -18.77 -6.54
CA ASP A 217 13.12 -19.42 -7.71
C ASP A 217 11.66 -18.99 -7.93
N ILE A 218 11.06 -18.25 -7.00
CA ILE A 218 9.66 -17.83 -7.05
C ILE A 218 9.54 -16.42 -7.66
N VAL A 219 8.58 -16.24 -8.55
CA VAL A 219 8.17 -14.91 -9.03
C VAL A 219 6.70 -14.70 -8.71
N LEU A 220 6.43 -13.71 -7.87
CA LEU A 220 5.07 -13.24 -7.59
C LEU A 220 4.74 -12.05 -8.49
N LYS A 221 3.55 -12.08 -9.09
CA LYS A 221 2.97 -10.99 -9.88
C LYS A 221 1.86 -10.34 -9.06
N VAL A 222 2.20 -9.31 -8.31
CA VAL A 222 1.28 -8.64 -7.39
C VAL A 222 0.65 -7.44 -8.09
N HIS A 223 -0.69 -7.40 -8.07
CA HIS A 223 -1.42 -6.27 -8.61
C HIS A 223 -1.21 -5.04 -7.72
N ASP A 224 -0.88 -3.93 -8.35
CA ASP A 224 -0.74 -2.67 -7.64
C ASP A 224 -2.12 -2.07 -7.39
N ILE A 225 -2.64 -2.31 -6.21
CA ILE A 225 -3.95 -1.83 -5.76
C ILE A 225 -3.90 -0.44 -5.09
N GLY A 226 -2.78 0.28 -5.27
CA GLY A 226 -2.60 1.61 -4.70
C GLY A 226 -2.27 1.61 -3.21
N ILE A 227 -1.75 0.49 -2.68
CA ILE A 227 -1.30 0.33 -1.30
C ILE A 227 0.19 -0.01 -1.30
N GLU A 228 0.94 0.64 -0.41
CA GLU A 228 2.33 0.32 -0.12
C GLU A 228 2.50 0.14 1.39
N ALA A 229 3.13 -0.97 1.79
CA ALA A 229 3.51 -1.22 3.17
C ALA A 229 5.03 -1.07 3.32
N SER A 230 5.45 -0.36 4.36
CA SER A 230 6.86 -0.08 4.66
C SER A 230 7.18 -0.37 6.13
N LEU A 231 8.43 -0.76 6.40
CA LEU A 231 8.93 -0.99 7.75
C LEU A 231 9.33 0.34 8.39
N ASN A 232 9.06 0.49 9.68
CA ASN A 232 9.30 1.72 10.42
C ASN A 232 9.76 1.41 11.85
N ASP A 233 10.29 2.43 12.54
CA ASP A 233 10.78 2.38 13.91
C ASP A 233 11.95 1.39 14.09
N PHE A 234 13.14 1.85 13.75
CA PHE A 234 14.37 1.06 13.82
C PHE A 234 15.12 1.24 15.15
N GLY A 235 14.43 1.75 16.19
CA GLY A 235 15.02 2.02 17.51
C GLY A 235 15.63 0.77 18.17
N PHE A 236 14.99 -0.39 18.00
CA PHE A 236 15.50 -1.68 18.48
C PHE A 236 16.20 -2.51 17.40
N SER A 237 16.45 -1.94 16.23
CA SER A 237 17.06 -2.69 15.14
C SER A 237 18.56 -2.85 15.33
N SER A 238 19.09 -3.94 14.80
CA SER A 238 20.54 -4.19 14.75
C SER A 238 20.99 -4.49 13.32
N ILE A 239 22.20 -4.08 13.00
CA ILE A 239 22.89 -4.38 11.75
C ILE A 239 24.40 -4.27 11.99
N ASN A 240 25.21 -5.14 11.38
CA ASN A 240 26.66 -5.08 11.54
C ASN A 240 27.23 -3.72 11.07
N GLY A 241 28.16 -3.19 11.85
CA GLY A 241 28.83 -1.92 11.59
C GLY A 241 28.05 -0.68 12.02
N ILE A 242 26.88 -0.83 12.67
CA ILE A 242 26.19 0.26 13.36
C ILE A 242 25.89 -0.19 14.80
N PRO A 243 26.58 0.38 15.80
CA PRO A 243 26.25 0.15 17.20
C PRO A 243 24.84 0.64 17.52
N ASN A 244 24.11 -0.12 18.31
CA ASN A 244 22.84 0.28 18.89
C ASN A 244 22.90 0.08 20.41
N PRO A 245 23.02 1.16 21.21
CA PRO A 245 23.12 1.08 22.66
C PRO A 245 21.94 0.34 23.31
N GLU A 246 20.73 0.45 22.74
CA GLU A 246 19.54 -0.24 23.25
C GLU A 246 19.67 -1.77 23.20
N ILE A 247 20.37 -2.28 22.19
CA ILE A 247 20.60 -3.72 22.01
C ILE A 247 21.91 -4.16 22.67
N ASP A 248 22.95 -3.34 22.56
CA ASP A 248 24.32 -3.71 22.92
C ASP A 248 24.61 -3.58 24.43
N SER A 249 23.84 -2.78 25.17
CA SER A 249 23.99 -2.58 26.64
C SER A 249 23.73 -3.86 27.47
N GLY A 250 23.09 -4.87 26.90
CA GLY A 250 22.68 -6.08 27.59
C GLY A 250 21.43 -5.92 28.47
N ASP A 251 20.94 -4.70 28.72
CA ASP A 251 19.74 -4.46 29.51
C ASP A 251 18.50 -4.99 28.81
N TYR A 252 18.37 -4.77 27.50
CA TYR A 252 17.31 -5.35 26.71
C TYR A 252 17.35 -6.87 26.66
N LYS A 253 18.55 -7.47 26.63
CA LYS A 253 18.72 -8.92 26.75
C LYS A 253 18.13 -9.42 28.07
N ARG A 254 18.47 -8.79 29.19
CA ARG A 254 17.97 -9.18 30.51
C ARG A 254 16.46 -8.93 30.67
N LYS A 255 15.98 -7.76 30.25
CA LYS A 255 14.59 -7.34 30.47
C LYS A 255 13.63 -7.88 29.42
N HIS A 256 14.05 -7.97 28.16
CA HIS A 256 13.18 -8.23 27.02
C HIS A 256 13.63 -9.40 26.14
N GLY A 257 14.78 -10.04 26.45
CA GLY A 257 15.31 -11.17 25.67
C GLY A 257 15.63 -10.83 24.22
N ILE A 258 16.00 -9.59 23.95
CA ILE A 258 16.37 -9.14 22.61
C ILE A 258 17.89 -9.24 22.48
N TYR A 259 18.35 -9.92 21.43
CA TYR A 259 19.78 -10.07 21.13
C TYR A 259 20.05 -9.68 19.68
N ARG A 260 21.25 -9.19 19.44
CA ARG A 260 21.73 -8.91 18.10
C ARG A 260 21.72 -10.15 17.19
N GLU A 261 21.99 -11.31 17.76
CA GLU A 261 22.16 -12.60 17.07
C GLU A 261 20.87 -13.42 16.95
N SER A 262 19.70 -12.82 17.12
CA SER A 262 18.43 -13.55 16.95
C SER A 262 18.31 -14.17 15.56
N HIS A 263 17.53 -15.26 15.44
CA HIS A 263 17.34 -15.98 14.19
C HIS A 263 16.89 -15.06 13.08
N TYR A 264 17.36 -15.26 11.84
CA TYR A 264 17.05 -14.36 10.71
C TYR A 264 15.55 -14.31 10.34
N MET A 265 14.78 -15.35 10.66
CA MET A 265 13.33 -15.36 10.47
C MET A 265 12.53 -14.82 11.67
N TYR A 266 13.21 -14.33 12.71
CA TYR A 266 12.57 -13.80 13.90
C TYR A 266 11.60 -12.66 13.60
N ASP A 267 11.98 -11.69 12.78
CA ASP A 267 11.14 -10.55 12.44
C ASP A 267 9.89 -10.98 11.63
N VAL A 268 10.04 -11.99 10.77
CA VAL A 268 8.93 -12.58 10.02
C VAL A 268 7.93 -13.24 10.98
N HIS A 269 8.44 -14.06 11.90
CA HIS A 269 7.62 -14.70 12.93
C HIS A 269 6.89 -13.66 13.78
N TYR A 270 7.60 -12.67 14.28
CA TYR A 270 7.03 -11.66 15.16
C TYR A 270 5.95 -10.82 14.46
N PHE A 271 6.21 -10.39 13.23
CA PHE A 271 5.22 -9.69 12.42
C PHE A 271 3.95 -10.51 12.19
N LEU A 272 4.11 -11.75 11.71
CA LEU A 272 2.97 -12.60 11.38
C LEU A 272 2.14 -12.94 12.63
N ASN A 273 2.79 -13.23 13.75
CA ASN A 273 2.10 -13.53 14.99
C ASN A 273 1.38 -12.31 15.58
N SER A 274 2.01 -11.12 15.51
CA SER A 274 1.39 -9.85 15.89
C SER A 274 0.15 -9.55 15.04
N LEU A 275 0.26 -9.73 13.72
CA LEU A 275 -0.87 -9.54 12.80
C LEU A 275 -2.01 -10.52 13.10
N ARG A 276 -1.69 -11.81 13.32
CA ARG A 276 -2.69 -12.82 13.68
C ARG A 276 -3.43 -12.44 14.96
N HIS A 277 -2.68 -12.07 16.00
CA HIS A 277 -3.25 -11.64 17.28
C HIS A 277 -4.19 -10.44 17.10
N PHE A 278 -3.76 -9.43 16.34
CA PHE A 278 -4.55 -8.25 16.05
C PHE A 278 -5.84 -8.60 15.29
N LEU A 279 -5.76 -9.39 14.21
CA LEU A 279 -6.92 -9.78 13.39
C LEU A 279 -7.94 -10.60 14.20
N LYS A 280 -7.47 -11.49 15.08
CA LYS A 280 -8.36 -12.27 15.97
C LYS A 280 -8.98 -11.41 17.07
N GLY A 281 -8.18 -10.55 17.71
CA GLY A 281 -8.66 -9.66 18.78
C GLY A 281 -9.73 -8.69 18.30
N GLU A 282 -9.54 -8.08 17.13
CA GLU A 282 -10.50 -7.17 16.51
C GLU A 282 -11.61 -7.88 15.70
N LYS A 283 -11.63 -9.22 15.67
CA LYS A 283 -12.63 -10.06 14.97
C LYS A 283 -12.80 -9.68 13.49
N ILE A 284 -11.69 -9.42 12.79
CA ILE A 284 -11.68 -8.96 11.40
C ILE A 284 -12.04 -10.12 10.45
N LEU A 285 -13.27 -10.14 9.92
CA LEU A 285 -13.75 -11.20 9.05
C LEU A 285 -12.94 -11.34 7.75
N SER A 286 -12.59 -10.24 7.10
CA SER A 286 -11.73 -10.25 5.91
C SER A 286 -10.28 -10.72 6.18
N GLY A 287 -9.92 -10.91 7.45
CA GLY A 287 -8.62 -11.42 7.90
C GLY A 287 -8.52 -12.93 7.98
N GLN A 288 -9.60 -13.69 7.81
CA GLN A 288 -9.61 -15.13 8.03
C GLN A 288 -8.61 -15.91 7.17
N GLU A 289 -8.50 -15.58 5.89
CA GLU A 289 -7.50 -16.22 5.00
C GLU A 289 -6.07 -15.93 5.48
N THR A 290 -5.83 -14.71 5.95
CA THR A 290 -4.51 -14.31 6.49
C THR A 290 -4.21 -15.04 7.80
N ILE A 291 -5.19 -15.18 8.70
CA ILE A 291 -5.06 -15.96 9.94
C ILE A 291 -4.70 -17.41 9.62
N GLN A 292 -5.46 -18.06 8.73
CA GLN A 292 -5.22 -19.44 8.31
C GLN A 292 -3.84 -19.62 7.66
N PHE A 293 -3.39 -18.66 6.85
CA PHE A 293 -2.04 -18.65 6.30
C PHE A 293 -1.00 -18.63 7.41
N ILE A 294 -1.12 -17.71 8.36
CA ILE A 294 -0.17 -17.58 9.46
C ILE A 294 -0.10 -18.87 10.29
N GLU A 295 -1.26 -19.48 10.57
CA GLU A 295 -1.36 -20.74 11.33
C GLU A 295 -0.77 -21.95 10.59
N ARG A 296 -0.62 -21.90 9.26
CA ARG A 296 0.07 -22.94 8.49
C ARG A 296 1.59 -22.74 8.44
N VAL A 297 2.06 -21.49 8.43
CA VAL A 297 3.48 -21.21 8.21
C VAL A 297 4.26 -21.02 9.50
N LEU A 298 3.60 -20.71 10.60
CA LEU A 298 4.24 -20.65 11.91
C LEU A 298 4.06 -21.98 12.65
N PRO A 299 5.08 -22.48 13.34
CA PRO A 299 4.94 -23.65 14.23
C PRO A 299 3.86 -23.39 15.29
N HIS A 300 3.08 -24.42 15.63
CA HIS A 300 1.97 -24.31 16.57
C HIS A 300 2.41 -23.71 17.92
N ASP A 301 3.56 -24.18 18.44
CA ASP A 301 4.15 -23.71 19.70
C ASP A 301 4.52 -22.22 19.69
N TYR A 302 4.55 -21.59 18.50
CA TYR A 302 4.93 -20.20 18.28
C TYR A 302 3.73 -19.29 18.02
N LEU A 303 2.51 -19.84 18.00
CA LEU A 303 1.25 -19.10 17.84
C LEU A 303 0.74 -18.52 19.17
N GLY A 304 1.63 -18.04 20.02
CA GLY A 304 1.29 -17.40 21.28
C GLY A 304 0.74 -16.00 21.17
N MET A 305 0.37 -15.42 22.30
CA MET A 305 0.09 -13.99 22.40
C MET A 305 1.43 -13.24 22.33
N VAL A 306 1.50 -12.23 21.44
CA VAL A 306 2.61 -11.27 21.43
C VAL A 306 2.34 -10.28 22.55
N THR A 307 2.60 -10.67 23.80
CA THR A 307 2.53 -9.77 24.93
C THR A 307 3.94 -9.41 25.38
N TYR A 308 4.07 -8.27 26.03
CA TYR A 308 5.34 -7.83 26.63
C TYR A 308 5.70 -8.58 27.92
N LYS A 309 4.98 -9.67 28.24
CA LYS A 309 5.31 -10.50 29.41
C LYS A 309 6.50 -11.40 29.10
N VAL A 310 7.38 -11.56 30.07
CA VAL A 310 8.65 -12.33 29.96
C VAL A 310 8.42 -13.76 29.42
N SER A 311 7.28 -14.38 29.73
CA SER A 311 6.92 -15.72 29.24
C SER A 311 6.75 -15.82 27.74
N ASP A 312 6.34 -14.73 27.08
CA ASP A 312 6.11 -14.72 25.62
C ASP A 312 7.36 -14.34 24.83
N PHE A 313 8.40 -13.89 25.53
CA PHE A 313 9.73 -13.63 24.97
C PHE A 313 10.57 -14.89 24.77
N ARG A 314 10.09 -16.08 25.13
CA ARG A 314 10.86 -17.33 24.94
C ARG A 314 11.36 -17.49 23.50
N LEU A 315 10.60 -17.07 22.53
CA LEU A 315 11.02 -17.08 21.12
C LEU A 315 12.09 -16.02 20.81
N ARG A 316 12.14 -14.94 21.57
CA ARG A 316 13.19 -13.93 21.44
C ARG A 316 14.50 -14.38 22.08
N THR A 317 14.40 -15.13 23.19
CA THR A 317 15.53 -15.42 24.08
C THR A 317 16.25 -16.71 23.77
N THR A 318 15.63 -17.69 23.12
CA THR A 318 16.25 -18.98 22.88
C THR A 318 16.39 -19.26 21.39
N PRO A 319 17.62 -19.49 20.91
CA PRO A 319 17.84 -20.06 19.57
C PRO A 319 17.18 -21.44 19.41
N VAL A 320 16.92 -22.12 20.54
CA VAL A 320 16.34 -23.46 20.57
C VAL A 320 14.93 -23.46 20.02
N GLY A 321 14.70 -24.21 18.93
CA GLY A 321 13.43 -24.31 18.23
C GLY A 321 13.26 -23.31 17.09
N HIS A 322 14.18 -22.38 16.88
CA HIS A 322 14.18 -21.48 15.73
C HIS A 322 14.37 -22.21 14.39
N GLU A 323 14.97 -23.38 14.42
CA GLU A 323 15.07 -24.29 13.25
C GLU A 323 13.71 -24.72 12.71
N LYS A 324 12.64 -24.64 13.52
CA LYS A 324 11.27 -24.87 13.07
C LYS A 324 10.68 -23.70 12.24
N LEU A 325 11.30 -22.50 12.29
CA LEU A 325 10.85 -21.36 11.52
C LEU A 325 11.11 -21.61 10.03
N GLN A 326 10.08 -21.40 9.22
CA GLN A 326 10.17 -21.61 7.78
C GLN A 326 10.96 -20.50 7.09
N THR A 327 11.73 -20.86 6.07
CA THR A 327 12.44 -19.90 5.21
C THR A 327 11.47 -19.06 4.36
N PHE A 328 11.92 -17.91 3.86
CA PHE A 328 11.14 -17.07 2.94
C PHE A 328 10.61 -17.86 1.73
N ASN A 329 11.47 -18.67 1.11
CA ASN A 329 11.08 -19.49 -0.04
C ASN A 329 9.91 -20.42 0.31
N ARG A 330 9.97 -21.10 1.45
CA ARG A 330 8.92 -22.00 1.89
C ARG A 330 7.62 -21.27 2.21
N ILE A 331 7.69 -20.10 2.87
CA ILE A 331 6.54 -19.25 3.18
C ILE A 331 5.86 -18.78 1.88
N PHE A 332 6.63 -18.27 0.91
CA PHE A 332 6.06 -17.78 -0.36
C PHE A 332 5.55 -18.91 -1.28
N LYS A 333 5.85 -20.17 -0.98
CA LYS A 333 5.23 -21.36 -1.61
C LYS A 333 3.88 -21.72 -1.02
N ASP A 334 3.47 -21.13 0.12
CA ASP A 334 2.12 -21.36 0.66
C ASP A 334 1.03 -20.96 -0.34
N ARG A 335 -0.11 -21.67 -0.29
CA ARG A 335 -1.27 -21.42 -1.15
C ARG A 335 -1.82 -20.00 -1.05
N TYR A 336 -1.61 -19.32 0.08
CA TYR A 336 -2.00 -17.92 0.28
C TYR A 336 -1.49 -16.98 -0.82
N PHE A 337 -0.32 -17.27 -1.39
CA PHE A 337 0.27 -16.52 -2.49
C PHE A 337 -0.03 -17.10 -3.87
N SER A 338 -0.83 -18.18 -3.98
CA SER A 338 -1.16 -18.79 -5.27
C SER A 338 -1.74 -17.79 -6.29
N PRO A 339 -2.64 -16.83 -5.91
CA PRO A 339 -3.15 -15.86 -6.86
C PRO A 339 -2.09 -14.97 -7.51
N TYR A 340 -0.91 -14.86 -6.88
CA TYR A 340 0.21 -14.07 -7.39
C TYR A 340 1.22 -14.89 -8.20
N ARG A 341 1.25 -16.24 -8.05
CA ARG A 341 2.22 -17.12 -8.74
C ARG A 341 1.79 -17.55 -10.14
N GLU A 342 0.51 -17.62 -10.40
CA GLU A 342 0.00 -18.23 -11.62
C GLU A 342 0.14 -17.32 -12.86
N LYS A 343 0.54 -17.97 -13.99
CA LYS A 343 0.43 -17.40 -15.34
C LYS A 343 -1.04 -17.45 -15.76
N THR A 344 -1.86 -16.45 -15.45
CA THR A 344 -3.25 -16.48 -15.85
C THR A 344 -3.48 -15.58 -17.05
N GLN A 345 -3.85 -16.20 -18.19
CA GLN A 345 -4.41 -15.48 -19.35
C GLN A 345 -5.67 -14.68 -18.99
N GLU A 346 -6.49 -15.17 -18.05
CA GLU A 346 -7.68 -14.47 -17.57
C GLU A 346 -7.36 -13.24 -16.73
N LEU A 347 -6.31 -13.29 -15.89
CA LEU A 347 -5.83 -12.10 -15.17
C LEU A 347 -5.30 -11.04 -16.13
N SER A 348 -4.66 -11.45 -17.23
CA SER A 348 -4.25 -10.55 -18.30
C SER A 348 -5.48 -9.86 -18.93
N LYS A 349 -6.58 -10.59 -19.16
CA LYS A 349 -7.84 -10.04 -19.67
C LYS A 349 -8.50 -9.05 -18.71
N VAL A 350 -8.50 -9.36 -17.40
CA VAL A 350 -9.02 -8.44 -16.37
C VAL A 350 -8.15 -7.17 -16.27
N LEU A 351 -6.83 -7.31 -16.40
CA LEU A 351 -5.90 -6.17 -16.43
C LEU A 351 -6.00 -5.36 -17.70
N ASP A 352 -6.28 -5.98 -18.84
CA ASP A 352 -6.60 -5.27 -20.06
C ASP A 352 -7.89 -4.44 -19.92
N ILE A 353 -8.87 -4.93 -19.17
CA ILE A 353 -10.08 -4.18 -18.83
C ILE A 353 -9.76 -3.04 -17.85
N ILE A 354 -8.91 -3.28 -16.85
CA ILE A 354 -8.46 -2.26 -15.88
C ILE A 354 -7.51 -1.26 -16.56
N GLY A 355 -6.59 -1.73 -17.40
CA GLY A 355 -5.63 -0.91 -18.14
C GLY A 355 -6.28 -0.09 -19.26
N ARG A 356 -7.37 -0.59 -19.88
CA ARG A 356 -8.18 0.18 -20.83
C ARG A 356 -9.06 1.22 -20.16
N ALA A 357 -9.28 1.12 -18.84
CA ALA A 357 -9.91 2.18 -18.04
C ALA A 357 -8.89 3.24 -17.54
N ALA A 358 -7.59 3.02 -17.69
CA ALA A 358 -6.59 4.07 -17.55
C ALA A 358 -6.60 4.95 -18.80
N PRO A 359 -6.55 6.29 -18.69
CA PRO A 359 -6.51 7.15 -19.85
C PRO A 359 -5.27 6.78 -20.69
N MET A 360 -5.48 6.40 -21.93
CA MET A 360 -4.42 6.31 -22.92
C MET A 360 -3.63 7.61 -22.84
N LYS A 361 -2.29 7.51 -22.76
CA LYS A 361 -1.43 8.67 -22.99
C LYS A 361 -1.91 9.31 -24.30
N PRO A 362 -2.28 10.58 -24.33
CA PRO A 362 -2.58 11.20 -25.59
C PRO A 362 -1.31 11.11 -26.44
N LYS A 363 -1.39 10.51 -27.62
CA LYS A 363 -0.43 10.75 -28.68
C LYS A 363 -0.35 12.27 -28.84
N PRO A 364 0.81 12.86 -29.09
CA PRO A 364 0.88 14.30 -29.33
C PRO A 364 -0.06 14.63 -30.47
N ILE A 365 -1.19 15.23 -30.12
CA ILE A 365 -2.12 15.77 -31.10
C ILE A 365 -1.49 17.04 -31.58
N ILE A 366 -1.06 17.04 -32.84
CA ILE A 366 -0.89 18.27 -33.60
C ILE A 366 -2.24 18.95 -33.56
N VAL A 367 -2.34 20.01 -32.76
CA VAL A 367 -3.56 20.82 -32.66
C VAL A 367 -3.74 21.53 -34.00
N LYS A 368 -4.54 20.92 -34.89
CA LYS A 368 -5.31 21.68 -35.87
C LYS A 368 -6.55 22.11 -35.14
N HIS A 369 -6.73 23.41 -34.96
CA HIS A 369 -7.98 24.00 -34.49
C HIS A 369 -9.15 23.51 -35.38
N GLY A 370 -10.12 22.83 -34.80
CA GLY A 370 -11.32 22.37 -35.51
C GLY A 370 -12.27 21.64 -34.55
N GLY A 371 -13.37 22.27 -34.27
CA GLY A 371 -14.72 21.88 -33.88
C GLY A 371 -14.95 20.56 -33.13
N ASN A 372 -15.85 20.58 -32.15
CA ASN A 372 -16.45 19.39 -31.54
C ASN A 372 -16.77 18.34 -32.60
N PRO A 373 -16.52 17.03 -32.35
CA PRO A 373 -16.95 16.00 -33.30
C PRO A 373 -18.45 16.10 -33.49
N ALA A 374 -18.85 16.26 -34.73
CA ALA A 374 -20.25 16.31 -35.10
C ALA A 374 -20.98 15.06 -34.56
N PRO A 375 -22.19 15.21 -34.03
CA PRO A 375 -22.97 14.08 -33.54
C PRO A 375 -23.15 13.04 -34.65
N PRO A 376 -23.16 11.73 -34.32
CA PRO A 376 -23.26 10.69 -35.34
C PRO A 376 -24.51 10.84 -36.17
N LYS A 377 -24.37 10.83 -37.50
CA LYS A 377 -25.45 11.05 -38.45
C LYS A 377 -26.48 9.92 -38.39
N VAL A 378 -27.72 10.24 -38.10
CA VAL A 378 -28.86 9.31 -38.17
C VAL A 378 -29.48 9.39 -39.55
N SER A 379 -29.74 8.25 -40.16
CA SER A 379 -30.32 8.16 -41.52
C SER A 379 -31.25 6.94 -41.66
N VAL A 380 -32.09 6.90 -42.69
CA VAL A 380 -32.90 5.72 -43.07
C VAL A 380 -32.35 5.14 -44.37
N SER A 381 -32.19 3.84 -44.39
CA SER A 381 -31.81 3.12 -45.62
C SER A 381 -32.97 3.06 -46.60
N LYS A 382 -32.68 2.79 -47.88
CA LYS A 382 -33.71 2.55 -48.93
C LYS A 382 -34.74 1.47 -48.58
N LYS A 383 -34.38 0.56 -47.64
CA LYS A 383 -35.26 -0.51 -47.11
C LYS A 383 -35.94 -0.13 -45.78
N GLY A 384 -35.96 1.14 -45.39
CA GLY A 384 -36.69 1.65 -44.22
C GLY A 384 -35.99 1.46 -42.86
N TYR A 385 -34.76 0.92 -42.78
CA TYR A 385 -34.05 0.73 -41.53
C TYR A 385 -33.33 1.99 -41.05
N VAL A 386 -33.43 2.29 -39.75
CA VAL A 386 -32.67 3.37 -39.12
C VAL A 386 -31.18 2.98 -39.04
N LYS A 387 -30.32 3.88 -39.50
CA LYS A 387 -28.87 3.76 -39.42
C LYS A 387 -28.29 4.88 -38.58
N ILE A 388 -27.24 4.54 -37.80
CA ILE A 388 -26.41 5.49 -37.07
C ILE A 388 -24.98 5.35 -37.62
N GLY A 389 -24.55 6.34 -38.38
CA GLY A 389 -23.39 6.20 -39.27
C GLY A 389 -23.67 5.17 -40.37
N THR A 390 -22.81 4.16 -40.47
CA THR A 390 -22.95 3.05 -41.43
C THR A 390 -23.69 1.84 -40.90
N ARG A 391 -24.02 1.77 -39.62
CA ARG A 391 -24.51 0.58 -38.92
C ARG A 391 -26.03 0.68 -38.66
N LYS A 392 -26.75 -0.45 -38.74
CA LYS A 392 -28.18 -0.49 -38.41
C LYS A 392 -28.40 -0.24 -36.93
N CYS A 393 -29.43 0.53 -36.57
CA CYS A 393 -29.72 0.89 -35.18
C CYS A 393 -30.00 -0.32 -34.27
N ASP A 394 -30.74 -1.29 -34.79
CA ASP A 394 -31.10 -2.53 -34.09
C ASP A 394 -29.95 -3.52 -33.90
N SER A 395 -28.83 -3.32 -34.60
CA SER A 395 -27.62 -4.14 -34.46
C SER A 395 -26.67 -3.67 -33.36
N TYR A 396 -26.99 -2.59 -32.65
CA TYR A 396 -26.24 -2.14 -31.50
C TYR A 396 -26.64 -2.88 -30.23
N LYS A 397 -25.66 -3.15 -29.33
CA LYS A 397 -26.00 -3.60 -27.96
C LYS A 397 -26.73 -2.48 -27.23
N LYS A 398 -27.63 -2.85 -26.31
CA LYS A 398 -28.50 -1.87 -25.61
C LYS A 398 -27.69 -0.74 -24.97
N ASP A 399 -26.56 -1.08 -24.31
CA ASP A 399 -25.72 -0.10 -23.63
C ASP A 399 -24.99 0.85 -24.57
N GLU A 400 -24.59 0.38 -25.76
CA GLU A 400 -24.00 1.22 -26.80
C GLU A 400 -25.04 2.19 -27.37
N LEU A 401 -26.23 1.67 -27.63
CA LEU A 401 -27.34 2.46 -28.20
C LEU A 401 -27.84 3.53 -27.22
N VAL A 402 -27.90 3.21 -25.93
CA VAL A 402 -28.23 4.16 -24.85
C VAL A 402 -27.23 5.32 -24.81
N LYS A 403 -25.94 5.05 -24.95
CA LYS A 403 -24.89 6.09 -24.97
C LYS A 403 -25.06 7.01 -26.18
N ILE A 404 -25.30 6.44 -27.35
CA ILE A 404 -25.52 7.19 -28.60
C ILE A 404 -26.79 8.03 -28.51
N ALA A 405 -27.88 7.44 -28.01
CA ALA A 405 -29.15 8.13 -27.85
C ALA A 405 -29.06 9.30 -26.86
N ASN A 406 -28.30 9.15 -25.79
CA ASN A 406 -28.03 10.24 -24.84
C ASN A 406 -27.24 11.40 -25.48
N ILE A 407 -26.21 11.10 -26.31
CA ILE A 407 -25.49 12.12 -27.08
C ILE A 407 -26.44 12.85 -28.03
N LEU A 408 -27.41 12.14 -28.57
CA LEU A 408 -28.42 12.66 -29.49
C LEU A 408 -29.66 13.24 -28.77
N ASN A 409 -29.62 13.36 -27.43
CA ASN A 409 -30.70 13.85 -26.57
C ASN A 409 -32.03 13.10 -26.79
N VAL A 410 -31.99 11.76 -26.93
CA VAL A 410 -33.19 10.92 -27.05
C VAL A 410 -33.36 10.15 -25.70
N PRO A 411 -34.54 10.26 -25.05
CA PRO A 411 -34.79 9.59 -23.76
C PRO A 411 -34.75 8.07 -23.91
N THR A 412 -34.01 7.40 -22.99
CA THR A 412 -33.77 5.94 -23.07
C THR A 412 -34.31 5.16 -21.87
N LYS A 413 -34.74 5.85 -20.79
CA LYS A 413 -35.20 5.21 -19.56
C LYS A 413 -36.36 4.26 -19.81
N ASN A 414 -36.22 3.00 -19.43
CA ASN A 414 -37.20 1.92 -19.59
C ASN A 414 -37.62 1.58 -21.03
N LYS A 415 -36.76 1.89 -22.02
CA LYS A 415 -37.07 1.60 -23.43
C LYS A 415 -36.30 0.38 -23.96
N THR A 416 -36.92 -0.36 -24.86
CA THR A 416 -36.29 -1.41 -25.66
C THR A 416 -35.42 -0.83 -26.77
N ILE A 417 -34.51 -1.62 -27.35
CA ILE A 417 -33.68 -1.22 -28.50
C ILE A 417 -34.56 -0.72 -29.64
N SER A 418 -35.60 -1.46 -29.96
CA SER A 418 -36.57 -1.10 -31.05
C SER A 418 -37.23 0.27 -30.81
N LYS A 419 -37.63 0.57 -29.56
CA LYS A 419 -38.25 1.83 -29.21
C LYS A 419 -37.28 3.00 -29.28
N ILE A 420 -36.01 2.80 -28.85
CA ILE A 420 -34.96 3.82 -28.98
C ILE A 420 -34.68 4.13 -30.45
N CYS A 421 -34.61 3.11 -31.30
CA CYS A 421 -34.41 3.29 -32.74
C CYS A 421 -35.59 4.03 -33.41
N GLN A 422 -36.81 3.75 -32.96
CA GLN A 422 -38.03 4.45 -33.43
C GLN A 422 -37.98 5.93 -33.01
N ASP A 423 -37.60 6.22 -31.78
CA ASP A 423 -37.50 7.59 -31.27
C ASP A 423 -36.38 8.39 -31.99
N LEU A 424 -35.26 7.74 -32.31
CA LEU A 424 -34.18 8.30 -33.14
C LEU A 424 -34.71 8.61 -34.58
N LYS A 425 -35.52 7.72 -35.15
CA LYS A 425 -36.17 7.96 -36.45
C LYS A 425 -37.06 9.19 -36.41
N LEU A 426 -37.93 9.26 -35.41
CA LEU A 426 -38.89 10.39 -35.26
C LEU A 426 -38.18 11.73 -35.03
N LYS A 427 -37.04 11.74 -34.32
CA LYS A 427 -36.33 12.98 -34.00
C LYS A 427 -35.44 13.49 -35.13
N TYR A 428 -34.82 12.62 -35.91
CA TYR A 428 -33.75 13.00 -36.85
C TYR A 428 -34.09 12.74 -38.30
N ILE A 429 -35.26 12.14 -38.58
CA ILE A 429 -35.68 11.81 -39.93
C ILE A 429 -37.10 12.32 -40.07
N LYS A 430 -37.19 13.54 -40.57
CA LYS A 430 -38.45 14.12 -41.03
C LYS A 430 -38.71 13.76 -42.48
#